data_4b368d0e7077cee7df2bbe0306ded6e8
#
_entry.id   4b368d0e7077cee7df2bbe0306ded6e8
#
_cell.length_a   1.000
_cell.length_b   1.000
_cell.length_c   1.000
_cell.angle_alpha   90.00
_cell.angle_beta   90.00
_cell.angle_gamma   90.00
#
_symmetry.space_group_name_H-M   'P 1'
#
loop_
_entity.id
_entity.type
_entity.pdbx_description
1 polymer ?
#
loop_
_entity_poly.entity_id
_entity_poly.type
_entity_poly.pdbx_seq_one_letter_code
_entity_poly.pdbx_strand_id
1 'polypeptide(L)'
;GSIIMRNLEKYKGVIPAFYACYDKEGNVSPEGVQALTRYFVEKGVKGVYVNGSSGECIYQSVEDRKIILENVMKAAEGKLTVIAHVACNNTKDSQELAKHAESLGVDAIAAIPPIYFHLPEYAIAKYWNDISAAAPHTDFVIYNIPQLAGVALTQNLFAEMRKNPNVIGVKNSSMPVQDIQMFKQAAGPDYIIFNGPDEQFM
;
A
#
# COMPACT_ATOMS: atom_id res chain seq x y z
N GLY A 1 -20.56 -22.29 -6.93
CA GLY A 1 -19.66 -21.55 -6.06
C GLY A 1 -20.16 -20.13 -5.89
N SER A 2 -20.35 -19.71 -4.67
CA SER A 2 -20.74 -18.33 -4.38
C SER A 2 -19.65 -17.39 -4.86
N ILE A 3 -19.97 -16.50 -5.77
CA ILE A 3 -19.09 -15.39 -6.13
C ILE A 3 -19.11 -14.45 -4.94
N ILE A 4 -18.03 -14.47 -4.15
CA ILE A 4 -17.87 -13.49 -3.07
C ILE A 4 -17.55 -12.18 -3.75
N MET A 5 -18.53 -11.27 -3.81
CA MET A 5 -18.30 -9.92 -4.30
C MET A 5 -17.48 -9.16 -3.27
N ARG A 6 -16.32 -8.65 -3.69
CA ARG A 6 -15.48 -7.82 -2.85
C ARG A 6 -16.15 -6.49 -2.57
N ASN A 7 -16.15 -6.08 -1.31
CA ASN A 7 -16.58 -4.74 -0.96
C ASN A 7 -15.41 -3.77 -1.13
N LEU A 8 -15.37 -3.08 -2.27
CA LEU A 8 -14.32 -2.11 -2.58
C LEU A 8 -14.73 -0.66 -2.26
N GLU A 9 -15.95 -0.46 -1.73
CA GLU A 9 -16.45 0.89 -1.41
C GLU A 9 -15.56 1.63 -0.42
N LYS A 10 -14.98 0.92 0.54
CA LYS A 10 -14.09 1.51 1.55
C LYS A 10 -12.82 2.14 0.97
N TYR A 11 -12.45 1.77 -0.26
CA TYR A 11 -11.27 2.32 -0.94
C TYR A 11 -11.58 3.49 -1.86
N LYS A 12 -12.86 3.81 -2.05
CA LYS A 12 -13.25 4.93 -2.89
C LYS A 12 -13.05 6.25 -2.15
N GLY A 13 -12.57 7.24 -2.89
CA GLY A 13 -12.27 8.55 -2.36
C GLY A 13 -10.77 8.79 -2.27
N VAL A 14 -10.40 9.94 -1.74
CA VAL A 14 -8.99 10.34 -1.64
C VAL A 14 -8.36 9.68 -0.43
N ILE A 15 -7.26 8.95 -0.67
CA ILE A 15 -6.47 8.31 0.39
C ILE A 15 -5.09 8.97 0.40
N PRO A 16 -4.83 9.87 1.34
CA PRO A 16 -3.55 10.56 1.41
C PRO A 16 -2.43 9.67 1.91
N ALA A 17 -1.21 10.01 1.52
CA ALA A 17 -0.03 9.46 2.14
C ALA A 17 0.11 9.99 3.56
N PHE A 18 0.42 9.10 4.48
CA PHE A 18 0.66 9.45 5.88
C PHE A 18 2.16 9.64 6.09
N TYR A 19 2.56 10.82 6.48
CA TYR A 19 3.95 11.14 6.73
C TYR A 19 4.35 10.79 8.16
N ALA A 20 5.54 10.19 8.31
CA ALA A 20 6.07 9.87 9.62
C ALA A 20 6.34 11.15 10.44
N CYS A 21 6.01 11.08 11.73
CA CYS A 21 6.24 12.17 12.66
C CYS A 21 7.41 11.82 13.58
N TYR A 22 8.40 12.72 13.63
CA TYR A 22 9.60 12.52 14.43
C TYR A 22 9.66 13.53 15.57
N ASP A 23 10.27 13.13 16.67
CA ASP A 23 10.56 14.02 17.79
C ASP A 23 11.86 14.80 17.55
N LYS A 24 12.27 15.61 18.52
CA LYS A 24 13.47 16.45 18.43
C LYS A 24 14.76 15.64 18.33
N GLU A 25 14.76 14.42 18.84
CA GLU A 25 15.89 13.50 18.79
C GLU A 25 15.92 12.66 17.50
N GLY A 26 14.94 12.83 16.60
CA GLY A 26 14.85 12.09 15.35
C GLY A 26 14.20 10.71 15.48
N ASN A 27 13.61 10.40 16.63
CA ASN A 27 12.86 9.17 16.82
C ASN A 27 11.40 9.35 16.38
N VAL A 28 10.74 8.24 15.99
CA VAL A 28 9.30 8.30 15.70
C VAL A 28 8.55 8.77 16.94
N SER A 29 7.69 9.77 16.75
CA SER A 29 6.84 10.29 17.81
C SER A 29 5.48 9.60 17.80
N PRO A 30 5.18 8.68 18.74
CA PRO A 30 3.86 8.06 18.81
C PRO A 30 2.74 9.08 18.99
N GLU A 31 2.96 10.09 19.81
CA GLU A 31 1.98 11.17 20.05
C GLU A 31 1.72 11.97 18.78
N GLY A 32 2.78 12.28 18.02
CA GLY A 32 2.67 12.98 16.75
C GLY A 32 1.88 12.18 15.71
N VAL A 33 2.17 10.89 15.61
CA VAL A 33 1.44 9.98 14.70
C VAL A 33 -0.03 9.92 15.08
N GLN A 34 -0.35 9.78 16.35
CA GLN A 34 -1.73 9.73 16.82
C GLN A 34 -2.46 11.05 16.59
N ALA A 35 -1.81 12.19 16.85
CA ALA A 35 -2.39 13.50 16.63
C ALA A 35 -2.71 13.74 15.15
N LEU A 36 -1.80 13.38 14.25
CA LEU A 36 -2.03 13.49 12.80
C LEU A 36 -3.16 12.57 12.34
N THR A 37 -3.22 11.36 12.88
CA THR A 37 -4.31 10.42 12.57
C THR A 37 -5.66 10.98 12.99
N ARG A 38 -5.77 11.53 14.18
CA ARG A 38 -7.01 12.16 14.67
C ARG A 38 -7.38 13.36 13.81
N TYR A 39 -6.40 14.14 13.39
CA TYR A 39 -6.63 15.27 12.48
C TYR A 39 -7.29 14.80 11.17
N PHE A 40 -6.79 13.71 10.56
CA PHE A 40 -7.40 13.18 9.35
C PHE A 40 -8.82 12.68 9.58
N VAL A 41 -9.08 12.02 10.69
CA VAL A 41 -10.44 11.59 11.06
C VAL A 41 -11.37 12.80 11.20
N GLU A 42 -10.91 13.82 11.89
CA GLU A 42 -11.68 15.06 12.14
C GLU A 42 -11.99 15.80 10.85
N LYS A 43 -11.07 15.79 9.90
CA LYS A 43 -11.26 16.43 8.59
C LYS A 43 -12.11 15.62 7.61
N GLY A 44 -12.60 14.45 8.01
CA GLY A 44 -13.46 13.63 7.17
C GLY A 44 -12.72 12.87 6.08
N VAL A 45 -11.42 12.69 6.21
CA VAL A 45 -10.62 11.86 5.30
C VAL A 45 -11.09 10.41 5.44
N LYS A 46 -11.30 9.73 4.32
CA LYS A 46 -11.82 8.36 4.34
C LYS A 46 -10.77 7.31 4.68
N GLY A 47 -9.53 7.55 4.33
CA GLY A 47 -8.46 6.59 4.57
C GLY A 47 -7.09 7.21 4.49
N VAL A 48 -6.08 6.43 4.86
CA VAL A 48 -4.67 6.84 4.79
C VAL A 48 -3.81 5.72 4.24
N TYR A 49 -2.73 6.11 3.59
CA TYR A 49 -1.70 5.23 3.05
C TYR A 49 -0.46 5.37 3.90
N VAL A 50 -0.17 4.36 4.73
CA VAL A 50 0.86 4.45 5.77
C VAL A 50 2.17 3.85 5.27
N ASN A 51 3.28 4.52 5.56
CA ASN A 51 4.64 4.12 5.18
C ASN A 51 4.88 4.07 3.67
N GLY A 52 4.04 4.76 2.89
CA GLY A 52 4.05 4.69 1.44
C GLY A 52 4.66 5.89 0.72
N SER A 53 5.25 6.85 1.43
CA SER A 53 5.90 7.98 0.78
C SER A 53 7.14 7.50 0.01
N SER A 54 7.24 7.96 -1.23
CA SER A 54 8.25 7.52 -2.16
C SER A 54 9.67 7.72 -1.61
N GLY A 55 10.39 6.65 -1.42
CA GLY A 55 11.79 6.65 -1.00
C GLY A 55 12.03 6.62 0.50
N GLU A 56 11.13 7.15 1.34
CA GLU A 56 11.33 7.16 2.79
C GLU A 56 11.18 5.78 3.42
N CYS A 57 10.25 4.98 2.91
CA CYS A 57 9.93 3.68 3.49
C CYS A 57 11.13 2.72 3.54
N ILE A 58 12.05 2.84 2.58
CA ILE A 58 13.23 1.97 2.52
C ILE A 58 14.32 2.41 3.51
N TYR A 59 14.28 3.65 3.97
CA TYR A 59 15.24 4.18 4.94
C TYR A 59 14.76 4.04 6.38
N GLN A 60 13.48 3.74 6.58
CA GLN A 60 12.93 3.51 7.91
C GLN A 60 13.18 2.06 8.32
N SER A 61 13.52 1.86 9.60
CA SER A 61 13.66 0.51 10.13
C SER A 61 12.30 -0.20 10.19
N VAL A 62 12.35 -1.53 10.22
CA VAL A 62 11.15 -2.36 10.41
C VAL A 62 10.42 -1.95 11.70
N GLU A 63 11.19 -1.73 12.78
CA GLU A 63 10.62 -1.33 14.07
C GLU A 63 9.92 0.02 14.00
N ASP A 64 10.51 1.02 13.34
CA ASP A 64 9.89 2.33 13.18
C ASP A 64 8.59 2.24 12.39
N ARG A 65 8.59 1.44 11.34
CA ARG A 65 7.40 1.24 10.50
C ARG A 65 6.28 0.56 11.30
N LYS A 66 6.61 -0.39 12.17
CA LYS A 66 5.66 -1.03 13.07
C LYS A 66 5.07 -0.03 14.07
N ILE A 67 5.90 0.81 14.67
CA ILE A 67 5.47 1.82 15.64
C ILE A 67 4.50 2.80 14.97
N ILE A 68 4.83 3.27 13.77
CA ILE A 68 3.96 4.19 13.02
C ILE A 68 2.60 3.54 12.77
N LEU A 69 2.57 2.33 12.25
CA LEU A 69 1.32 1.65 11.91
C LEU A 69 0.48 1.35 13.16
N GLU A 70 1.10 0.88 14.24
CA GLU A 70 0.41 0.62 15.51
C GLU A 70 -0.29 1.88 16.04
N ASN A 71 0.39 3.01 15.96
CA ASN A 71 -0.17 4.27 16.46
C ASN A 71 -1.26 4.84 15.54
N VAL A 72 -1.13 4.66 14.22
CA VAL A 72 -2.20 4.98 13.28
C VAL A 72 -3.44 4.16 13.60
N MET A 73 -3.30 2.85 13.73
CA MET A 73 -4.43 1.96 14.00
C MET A 73 -5.10 2.27 15.34
N LYS A 74 -4.31 2.57 16.35
CA LYS A 74 -4.81 2.94 17.68
C LYS A 74 -5.65 4.22 17.63
N ALA A 75 -5.16 5.25 16.94
CA ALA A 75 -5.84 6.54 16.88
C ALA A 75 -6.98 6.58 15.86
N ALA A 76 -6.94 5.74 14.84
CA ALA A 76 -8.00 5.68 13.82
C ALA A 76 -9.30 5.10 14.38
N GLU A 77 -9.24 4.21 15.34
CA GLU A 77 -10.40 3.60 16.01
C GLU A 77 -11.44 3.06 15.01
N GLY A 78 -10.99 2.46 13.92
CA GLY A 78 -11.87 1.93 12.87
C GLY A 78 -12.53 2.98 11.98
N LYS A 79 -12.19 4.25 12.12
CA LYS A 79 -12.81 5.35 11.36
C LYS A 79 -12.10 5.68 10.05
N LEU A 80 -10.97 5.04 9.79
CA LEU A 80 -10.20 5.22 8.56
C LEU A 80 -9.98 3.88 7.86
N THR A 81 -10.05 3.90 6.53
CA THR A 81 -9.49 2.82 5.72
C THR A 81 -7.97 2.96 5.75
N VAL A 82 -7.25 1.92 6.15
CA VAL A 82 -5.80 1.96 6.26
C VAL A 82 -5.17 0.98 5.28
N ILE A 83 -4.32 1.52 4.40
CA ILE A 83 -3.47 0.73 3.51
C ILE A 83 -2.05 0.88 4.01
N ALA A 84 -1.42 -0.24 4.38
CA ALA A 84 -0.06 -0.24 4.91
C ALA A 84 0.93 -0.67 3.84
N HIS A 85 1.91 0.17 3.55
CA HIS A 85 3.01 -0.17 2.66
C HIS A 85 4.01 -1.04 3.41
N VAL A 86 4.33 -2.20 2.86
CA VAL A 86 5.15 -3.22 3.56
C VAL A 86 6.42 -3.59 2.80
N ALA A 87 6.70 -2.94 1.66
CA ALA A 87 7.90 -3.25 0.90
C ALA A 87 9.17 -2.88 1.68
N CYS A 88 10.14 -3.76 1.62
CA CYS A 88 11.48 -3.61 2.19
C CYS A 88 12.51 -4.05 1.17
N ASN A 89 13.79 -3.94 1.52
CA ASN A 89 14.89 -4.35 0.66
C ASN A 89 14.98 -5.88 0.47
N ASN A 90 14.30 -6.64 1.32
CA ASN A 90 14.27 -8.09 1.20
C ASN A 90 12.87 -8.62 1.51
N THR A 91 12.58 -9.81 0.99
CA THR A 91 11.28 -10.44 1.12
C THR A 91 10.94 -10.78 2.58
N LYS A 92 11.92 -11.23 3.36
CA LYS A 92 11.70 -11.62 4.75
C LYS A 92 11.18 -10.47 5.61
N ASP A 93 11.79 -9.29 5.51
CA ASP A 93 11.35 -8.11 6.25
C ASP A 93 9.99 -7.63 5.77
N SER A 94 9.75 -7.71 4.45
CA SER A 94 8.45 -7.37 3.87
C SER A 94 7.36 -8.31 4.38
N GLN A 95 7.64 -9.59 4.49
CA GLN A 95 6.70 -10.57 5.06
C GLN A 95 6.43 -10.32 6.53
N GLU A 96 7.45 -9.94 7.29
CA GLU A 96 7.29 -9.58 8.70
C GLU A 96 6.36 -8.40 8.88
N LEU A 97 6.54 -7.36 8.06
CA LEU A 97 5.65 -6.20 8.08
C LEU A 97 4.23 -6.55 7.62
N ALA A 98 4.09 -7.43 6.65
CA ALA A 98 2.77 -7.88 6.18
C ALA A 98 2.02 -8.64 7.30
N LYS A 99 2.69 -9.54 8.00
CA LYS A 99 2.10 -10.26 9.14
C LYS A 99 1.68 -9.31 10.25
N HIS A 100 2.53 -8.35 10.57
CA HIS A 100 2.25 -7.34 11.59
C HIS A 100 1.03 -6.50 11.20
N ALA A 101 0.97 -6.03 9.95
CA ALA A 101 -0.15 -5.25 9.46
C ALA A 101 -1.46 -6.03 9.53
N GLU A 102 -1.47 -7.29 9.13
CA GLU A 102 -2.64 -8.15 9.25
C GLU A 102 -3.08 -8.31 10.69
N SER A 103 -2.14 -8.49 11.61
CA SER A 103 -2.46 -8.64 13.05
C SER A 103 -3.12 -7.38 13.63
N LEU A 104 -2.85 -6.22 13.05
CA LEU A 104 -3.47 -4.95 13.46
C LEU A 104 -4.83 -4.70 12.78
N GLY A 105 -5.21 -5.51 11.81
CA GLY A 105 -6.49 -5.37 11.13
C GLY A 105 -6.55 -4.29 10.07
N VAL A 106 -5.43 -4.00 9.40
CA VAL A 106 -5.43 -3.07 8.26
C VAL A 106 -6.35 -3.56 7.15
N ASP A 107 -6.86 -2.65 6.34
CA ASP A 107 -7.75 -2.99 5.23
C ASP A 107 -6.99 -3.64 4.07
N ALA A 108 -5.80 -3.12 3.77
CA ALA A 108 -4.95 -3.66 2.71
C ALA A 108 -3.48 -3.43 3.02
N ILE A 109 -2.64 -4.26 2.41
CA ILE A 109 -1.21 -4.02 2.34
C ILE A 109 -0.84 -3.69 0.89
N ALA A 110 0.25 -2.96 0.72
CA ALA A 110 0.75 -2.60 -0.60
C ALA A 110 2.27 -2.71 -0.64
N ALA A 111 2.81 -2.93 -1.83
CA ALA A 111 4.25 -3.01 -2.00
C ALA A 111 4.68 -2.50 -3.37
N ILE A 112 5.74 -1.67 -3.39
CA ILE A 112 6.46 -1.34 -4.62
C ILE A 112 7.28 -2.55 -5.06
N PRO A 113 7.66 -2.65 -6.34
CA PRO A 113 8.62 -3.66 -6.76
C PRO A 113 10.00 -3.40 -6.14
N PRO A 114 10.88 -4.40 -6.09
CA PRO A 114 12.24 -4.17 -5.62
C PRO A 114 12.94 -3.11 -6.45
N ILE A 115 13.57 -2.13 -5.78
CA ILE A 115 14.12 -0.93 -6.45
C ILE A 115 15.60 -1.00 -6.73
N TYR A 116 16.32 -1.90 -6.07
CA TYR A 116 17.79 -1.97 -6.21
C TYR A 116 18.27 -2.92 -7.31
N PHE A 117 17.39 -3.77 -7.82
CA PHE A 117 17.74 -4.77 -8.81
C PHE A 117 16.69 -4.79 -9.92
N HIS A 118 17.13 -4.80 -11.17
CA HIS A 118 16.25 -5.05 -12.31
C HIS A 118 15.91 -6.53 -12.36
N LEU A 119 14.81 -6.90 -11.74
CA LEU A 119 14.34 -8.26 -11.73
C LEU A 119 13.42 -8.55 -12.91
N PRO A 120 13.46 -9.79 -13.45
CA PRO A 120 12.47 -10.20 -14.44
C PRO A 120 11.07 -10.26 -13.83
N GLU A 121 10.05 -10.19 -14.67
CA GLU A 121 8.64 -10.12 -14.22
C GLU A 121 8.25 -11.27 -13.29
N TYR A 122 8.72 -12.51 -13.59
CA TYR A 122 8.40 -13.65 -12.74
C TYR A 122 8.95 -13.51 -11.31
N ALA A 123 10.11 -12.85 -11.15
CA ALA A 123 10.71 -12.63 -9.85
C ALA A 123 9.97 -11.52 -9.08
N ILE A 124 9.48 -10.49 -9.78
CA ILE A 124 8.64 -9.44 -9.18
C ILE A 124 7.31 -10.04 -8.73
N ALA A 125 6.67 -10.85 -9.56
CA ALA A 125 5.43 -11.54 -9.20
C ALA A 125 5.64 -12.44 -7.98
N LYS A 126 6.75 -13.17 -7.93
CA LYS A 126 7.08 -14.02 -6.78
C LYS A 126 7.24 -13.18 -5.51
N TYR A 127 7.96 -12.06 -5.60
CA TYR A 127 8.15 -11.14 -4.47
C TYR A 127 6.81 -10.66 -3.91
N TRP A 128 5.93 -10.16 -4.77
CA TRP A 128 4.62 -9.68 -4.34
C TRP A 128 3.74 -10.81 -3.78
N ASN A 129 3.74 -11.97 -4.43
CA ASN A 129 2.95 -13.11 -3.98
C ASN A 129 3.46 -13.67 -2.65
N ASP A 130 4.77 -13.68 -2.42
CA ASP A 130 5.35 -14.11 -1.14
C ASP A 130 4.95 -13.16 -0.01
N ILE A 131 4.91 -11.85 -0.28
CA ILE A 131 4.43 -10.85 0.69
C ILE A 131 2.94 -11.07 0.97
N SER A 132 2.13 -11.19 -0.07
CA SER A 132 0.69 -11.40 0.07
C SER A 132 0.38 -12.68 0.85
N ALA A 133 1.14 -13.75 0.62
CA ALA A 133 0.98 -15.02 1.33
C ALA A 133 1.26 -14.91 2.83
N ALA A 134 2.06 -13.93 3.25
CA ALA A 134 2.32 -13.68 4.67
C ALA A 134 1.14 -12.99 5.38
N ALA A 135 0.22 -12.42 4.62
CA ALA A 135 -1.01 -11.80 5.12
C ALA A 135 -2.21 -12.34 4.31
N PRO A 136 -2.55 -13.63 4.48
CA PRO A 136 -3.49 -14.32 3.59
C PRO A 136 -4.93 -13.84 3.67
N HIS A 137 -5.29 -13.12 4.72
CA HIS A 137 -6.64 -12.60 4.92
C HIS A 137 -6.75 -11.09 4.68
N THR A 138 -5.71 -10.50 4.09
CA THR A 138 -5.62 -9.05 3.87
C THR A 138 -5.54 -8.76 2.37
N ASP A 139 -6.27 -7.76 1.92
CA ASP A 139 -6.22 -7.29 0.54
C ASP A 139 -4.82 -6.79 0.17
N PHE A 140 -4.42 -6.98 -1.07
CA PHE A 140 -3.12 -6.57 -1.59
C PHE A 140 -3.28 -5.57 -2.74
N VAL A 141 -2.53 -4.46 -2.66
CA VAL A 141 -2.46 -3.44 -3.71
C VAL A 141 -1.06 -3.40 -4.30
N ILE A 142 -0.96 -3.53 -5.60
CA ILE A 142 0.31 -3.35 -6.31
C ILE A 142 0.62 -1.87 -6.37
N TYR A 143 1.80 -1.46 -5.90
CA TYR A 143 2.24 -0.07 -5.97
C TYR A 143 3.24 0.10 -7.11
N ASN A 144 2.81 0.78 -8.16
CA ASN A 144 3.59 0.98 -9.38
C ASN A 144 4.21 2.37 -9.40
N ILE A 145 5.54 2.45 -9.21
CA ILE A 145 6.32 3.69 -9.31
C ILE A 145 7.45 3.46 -10.31
N PRO A 146 7.20 3.61 -11.62
CA PRO A 146 8.24 3.34 -12.63
C PRO A 146 9.49 4.20 -12.46
N GLN A 147 9.34 5.45 -12.03
CA GLN A 147 10.45 6.38 -11.87
C GLN A 147 11.43 5.96 -10.78
N LEU A 148 10.94 5.32 -9.72
CA LEU A 148 11.77 4.88 -8.60
C LEU A 148 12.29 3.46 -8.80
N ALA A 149 11.40 2.56 -9.25
CA ALA A 149 11.73 1.14 -9.39
C ALA A 149 12.45 0.82 -10.70
N GLY A 150 12.39 1.71 -11.68
CA GLY A 150 12.95 1.46 -13.01
C GLY A 150 12.22 0.37 -13.79
N VAL A 151 11.10 -0.13 -13.27
CA VAL A 151 10.28 -1.18 -13.89
C VAL A 151 8.84 -0.73 -13.87
N ALA A 152 8.23 -0.71 -15.05
CA ALA A 152 6.81 -0.44 -15.17
C ALA A 152 6.00 -1.72 -15.04
N LEU A 153 4.81 -1.62 -14.47
CA LEU A 153 3.86 -2.72 -14.45
C LEU A 153 3.36 -2.97 -15.88
N THR A 154 3.69 -4.13 -16.42
CA THR A 154 3.23 -4.53 -17.75
C THR A 154 1.89 -5.25 -17.66
N GLN A 155 1.20 -5.39 -18.81
CA GLN A 155 -0.03 -6.17 -18.88
C GLN A 155 0.21 -7.64 -18.50
N ASN A 156 1.34 -8.20 -18.90
CA ASN A 156 1.69 -9.59 -18.57
C ASN A 156 1.91 -9.78 -17.07
N LEU A 157 2.64 -8.85 -16.43
CA LEU A 157 2.89 -8.91 -14.98
C LEU A 157 1.57 -8.72 -14.22
N PHE A 158 0.73 -7.81 -14.65
CA PHE A 158 -0.58 -7.59 -14.04
C PHE A 158 -1.47 -8.83 -14.19
N ALA A 159 -1.48 -9.46 -15.37
CA ALA A 159 -2.24 -10.69 -15.61
C ALA A 159 -1.78 -11.82 -14.68
N GLU A 160 -0.48 -11.93 -14.43
CA GLU A 160 0.05 -12.90 -13.47
C GLU A 160 -0.41 -12.61 -12.05
N MET A 161 -0.37 -11.36 -11.64
CA MET A 161 -0.80 -10.96 -10.30
C MET A 161 -2.30 -11.10 -10.09
N ARG A 162 -3.10 -11.00 -11.14
CA ARG A 162 -4.56 -11.22 -11.06
C ARG A 162 -4.94 -12.65 -10.66
N LYS A 163 -4.03 -13.60 -10.81
CA LYS A 163 -4.25 -14.97 -10.33
C LYS A 163 -4.30 -15.05 -8.80
N ASN A 164 -3.73 -14.07 -8.10
CA ASN A 164 -3.80 -13.98 -6.65
C ASN A 164 -5.13 -13.32 -6.24
N PRO A 165 -6.03 -14.05 -5.54
CA PRO A 165 -7.35 -13.51 -5.20
C PRO A 165 -7.31 -12.35 -4.22
N ASN A 166 -6.19 -12.13 -3.51
CA ASN A 166 -6.05 -11.02 -2.58
C ASN A 166 -5.69 -9.71 -3.27
N VAL A 167 -5.23 -9.77 -4.52
CA VAL A 167 -4.92 -8.56 -5.29
C VAL A 167 -6.22 -7.87 -5.69
N ILE A 168 -6.41 -6.65 -5.20
CA ILE A 168 -7.65 -5.87 -5.44
C ILE A 168 -7.44 -4.68 -6.37
N GLY A 169 -6.21 -4.30 -6.63
CA GLY A 169 -5.97 -3.13 -7.45
C GLY A 169 -4.51 -2.73 -7.57
N VAL A 170 -4.33 -1.59 -8.21
CA VAL A 170 -3.02 -1.01 -8.49
C VAL A 170 -3.04 0.45 -8.05
N LYS A 171 -2.00 0.88 -7.37
CA LYS A 171 -1.74 2.29 -7.12
C LYS A 171 -0.68 2.75 -8.11
N ASN A 172 -1.00 3.74 -8.92
CA ASN A 172 -0.09 4.29 -9.92
C ASN A 172 0.43 5.66 -9.50
N SER A 173 1.74 5.83 -9.62
CA SER A 173 2.38 7.12 -9.50
C SER A 173 2.83 7.58 -10.89
N SER A 174 2.32 8.73 -11.34
CA SER A 174 2.72 9.38 -12.60
C SER A 174 2.48 8.55 -13.86
N MET A 175 1.45 7.69 -13.87
CA MET A 175 1.09 6.94 -15.07
C MET A 175 0.22 7.80 -16.00
N PRO A 176 0.44 7.76 -17.30
CA PRO A 176 -0.46 8.42 -18.25
C PRO A 176 -1.90 7.91 -18.12
N VAL A 177 -2.87 8.82 -18.32
CA VAL A 177 -4.30 8.49 -18.18
C VAL A 177 -4.70 7.33 -19.09
N GLN A 178 -4.12 7.25 -20.29
CA GLN A 178 -4.39 6.17 -21.23
C GLN A 178 -4.02 4.79 -20.66
N ASP A 179 -2.87 4.70 -19.99
CA ASP A 179 -2.42 3.44 -19.40
C ASP A 179 -3.29 3.06 -18.21
N ILE A 180 -3.73 4.03 -17.41
CA ILE A 180 -4.69 3.80 -16.32
C ILE A 180 -5.98 3.21 -16.86
N GLN A 181 -6.51 3.77 -17.97
CA GLN A 181 -7.72 3.27 -18.60
C GLN A 181 -7.56 1.85 -19.14
N MET A 182 -6.41 1.54 -19.72
CA MET A 182 -6.11 0.19 -20.21
C MET A 182 -6.10 -0.83 -19.07
N PHE A 183 -5.45 -0.51 -17.95
CA PHE A 183 -5.45 -1.39 -16.77
C PHE A 183 -6.84 -1.57 -16.19
N LYS A 184 -7.61 -0.50 -16.10
CA LYS A 184 -8.98 -0.54 -15.60
C LYS A 184 -9.87 -1.41 -16.49
N GLN A 185 -9.73 -1.31 -17.80
CA GLN A 185 -10.47 -2.12 -18.76
C GLN A 185 -10.10 -3.60 -18.63
N ALA A 186 -8.79 -3.90 -18.55
CA ALA A 186 -8.29 -5.26 -18.41
C ALA A 186 -8.67 -5.89 -17.06
N ALA A 187 -8.71 -5.09 -16.01
CA ALA A 187 -9.00 -5.56 -14.65
C ALA A 187 -10.50 -5.80 -14.40
N GLY A 188 -11.35 -5.00 -15.05
CA GLY A 188 -12.79 -5.07 -14.84
C GLY A 188 -13.25 -4.39 -13.55
N PRO A 189 -14.55 -4.53 -13.21
CA PRO A 189 -15.16 -3.79 -12.10
C PRO A 189 -14.73 -4.25 -10.70
N ASP A 190 -14.08 -5.40 -10.60
CA ASP A 190 -13.68 -5.99 -9.32
C ASP A 190 -12.31 -5.50 -8.83
N TYR A 191 -11.73 -4.53 -9.54
CA TYR A 191 -10.41 -3.98 -9.20
C TYR A 191 -10.47 -2.47 -9.06
N ILE A 192 -9.63 -1.95 -8.15
CA ILE A 192 -9.48 -0.51 -7.94
C ILE A 192 -8.15 -0.07 -8.50
N ILE A 193 -8.17 1.08 -9.15
CA ILE A 193 -6.96 1.77 -9.58
C ILE A 193 -6.88 3.08 -8.83
N PHE A 194 -5.87 3.19 -7.96
CA PHE A 194 -5.56 4.42 -7.24
C PHE A 194 -4.65 5.27 -8.12
N ASN A 195 -5.04 6.52 -8.33
CA ASN A 195 -4.25 7.43 -9.13
C ASN A 195 -3.26 8.20 -8.24
N GLY A 196 -1.97 8.26 -8.64
CA GLY A 196 -0.93 8.94 -7.90
C GLY A 196 -1.21 10.41 -7.58
N PRO A 197 -1.78 11.21 -8.48
CA PRO A 197 -2.17 12.59 -8.15
C PRO A 197 -3.15 12.72 -7.00
N ASP A 198 -3.91 11.68 -6.70
CA ASP A 198 -4.87 11.67 -5.58
C ASP A 198 -4.18 11.69 -4.22
N GLU A 199 -2.89 11.42 -4.17
CA GLU A 199 -2.07 11.56 -2.98
C GLU A 199 -1.72 13.00 -2.66
N GLN A 200 -1.81 13.86 -3.64
CA GLN A 200 -1.51 15.27 -3.48
C GLN A 200 -2.76 15.98 -3.02
N PHE A 201 -2.81 16.26 -1.72
CA PHE A 201 -3.82 17.14 -1.18
C PHE A 201 -3.58 18.54 -1.66
N MET A 202 -4.47 18.99 -2.42
CA MET A 202 -4.61 20.42 -2.58
C MET A 202 -5.80 20.90 -1.82
#